data_b007b63abff639582ef8ef1b73641206
#
_entry.id   b007b63abff639582ef8ef1b73641206
#
_cell.length_a   1.000
_cell.length_b   1.000
_cell.length_c   1.000
_cell.angle_alpha   90.00
_cell.angle_beta   90.00
_cell.angle_gamma   90.00
#
_symmetry.space_group_name_H-M   'P 1'
#
loop_
_entity.id
_entity.type
_entity.pdbx_description
1 polymer ?
#
loop_
_entity_poly.entity_id
_entity_poly.type
_entity_poly.pdbx_seq_one_letter_code
_entity_poly.pdbx_strand_id
1 'polypeptide(L)'
;MTNLDIETFWAVVQHGTMTAAAEALYITQPTLSMRVRALEERVGTPLFIRSKGQRRIQLTDAGQKFLTLARRWQRLLAETDALSELEQRVYLRIAATYTTNQYILPAVYQRFLSLHLPVS
;
A
#
# COMPACT_ATOMS: atom_id res chain seq x y z
N MET A 1 5.71 7.65 -9.08
CA MET A 1 5.19 6.36 -8.60
C MET A 1 4.57 6.54 -7.23
N THR A 2 3.33 6.14 -7.05
CA THR A 2 2.58 6.32 -5.81
C THR A 2 2.01 4.99 -5.35
N ASN A 3 1.53 4.95 -4.10
CA ASN A 3 0.82 3.77 -3.59
C ASN A 3 -0.41 3.44 -4.43
N LEU A 4 -1.08 4.44 -4.96
CA LEU A 4 -2.24 4.26 -5.84
C LEU A 4 -1.85 3.51 -7.13
N ASP A 5 -0.68 3.80 -7.68
CA ASP A 5 -0.18 3.09 -8.87
C ASP A 5 0.04 1.60 -8.57
N ILE A 6 0.63 1.30 -7.43
CA ILE A 6 0.88 -0.07 -6.99
C ILE A 6 -0.44 -0.81 -6.70
N GLU A 7 -1.37 -0.16 -6.02
CA GLU A 7 -2.70 -0.71 -5.77
C GLU A 7 -3.46 -1.02 -7.06
N THR A 8 -3.39 -0.11 -8.02
CA THR A 8 -4.00 -0.28 -9.35
C THR A 8 -3.43 -1.51 -10.06
N PHE A 9 -2.11 -1.62 -10.07
CA PHE A 9 -1.43 -2.78 -10.68
C PHE A 9 -1.86 -4.09 -10.01
N TRP A 10 -1.83 -4.14 -8.69
CA TRP A 10 -2.20 -5.33 -7.93
C TRP A 10 -3.64 -5.74 -8.13
N ALA A 11 -4.57 -4.79 -8.18
CA ALA A 11 -5.96 -5.09 -8.40
C ALA A 11 -6.18 -5.79 -9.74
N VAL A 12 -5.53 -5.30 -10.80
CA VAL A 12 -5.62 -5.93 -12.13
C VAL A 12 -4.99 -7.32 -12.14
N VAL A 13 -3.84 -7.48 -11.50
CA VAL A 13 -3.15 -8.78 -11.40
C VAL A 13 -4.00 -9.80 -10.63
N GLN A 14 -4.51 -9.42 -9.47
CA GLN A 14 -5.26 -10.33 -8.60
C GLN A 14 -6.61 -10.71 -9.18
N HIS A 15 -7.33 -9.76 -9.75
CA HIS A 15 -8.70 -9.99 -10.24
C HIS A 15 -8.76 -10.45 -11.69
N GLY A 16 -7.71 -10.22 -12.46
CA GLY A 16 -7.53 -10.76 -13.80
C GLY A 16 -8.37 -10.12 -14.89
N THR A 17 -9.35 -9.27 -14.55
CA THR A 17 -10.17 -8.51 -15.50
C THR A 17 -10.29 -7.07 -15.05
N MET A 18 -10.49 -6.15 -16.01
CA MET A 18 -10.68 -4.73 -15.69
C MET A 18 -11.96 -4.50 -14.89
N THR A 19 -13.03 -5.22 -15.21
CA THR A 19 -14.32 -5.10 -14.51
C THR A 19 -14.18 -5.53 -13.05
N ALA A 20 -13.62 -6.71 -12.79
CA ALA A 20 -13.45 -7.22 -11.44
C ALA A 20 -12.49 -6.36 -10.61
N ALA A 21 -11.41 -5.88 -11.21
CA ALA A 21 -10.46 -4.99 -10.55
C ALA A 21 -11.11 -3.64 -10.17
N ALA A 22 -11.90 -3.07 -11.07
CA ALA A 22 -12.62 -1.83 -10.80
C ALA A 22 -13.61 -2.00 -9.64
N GLU A 23 -14.36 -3.09 -9.62
CA GLU A 23 -15.28 -3.42 -8.53
C GLU A 23 -14.54 -3.54 -7.18
N ALA A 24 -13.41 -4.22 -7.18
CA ALA A 24 -12.58 -4.38 -5.97
C ALA A 24 -12.06 -3.06 -5.43
N LEU A 25 -11.79 -2.10 -6.29
CA LEU A 25 -11.32 -0.77 -5.91
C LEU A 25 -12.45 0.26 -5.71
N TYR A 26 -13.71 -0.15 -5.87
CA TYR A 26 -14.89 0.73 -5.75
C TYR A 26 -14.83 1.91 -6.72
N ILE A 27 -14.36 1.67 -7.93
CA ILE A 27 -14.28 2.68 -9.00
C ILE A 27 -14.92 2.14 -10.28
N THR A 28 -15.17 3.03 -11.23
CA THR A 28 -15.69 2.62 -12.54
C THR A 28 -14.58 2.03 -13.40
N GLN A 29 -14.95 1.18 -14.36
CA GLN A 29 -14.01 0.61 -15.32
C GLN A 29 -13.26 1.67 -16.13
N PRO A 30 -13.91 2.73 -16.66
CA PRO A 30 -13.18 3.82 -17.33
C PRO A 30 -12.14 4.50 -16.44
N THR A 31 -12.44 4.71 -15.15
CA THR A 31 -11.48 5.27 -14.20
C THR A 31 -10.28 4.35 -14.02
N LEU A 32 -10.52 3.06 -13.87
CA LEU A 32 -9.43 2.08 -13.76
C LEU A 32 -8.57 2.06 -15.03
N SER A 33 -9.20 2.07 -16.21
CA SER A 33 -8.48 2.12 -17.49
C SER A 33 -7.60 3.35 -17.60
N MET A 34 -8.07 4.50 -17.14
CA MET A 34 -7.25 5.72 -17.09
C MET A 34 -6.05 5.58 -16.15
N ARG A 35 -6.27 5.00 -14.97
CA ARG A 35 -5.20 4.77 -13.99
C ARG A 35 -4.13 3.81 -14.52
N VAL A 36 -4.55 2.73 -15.16
CA VAL A 36 -3.64 1.76 -15.78
C VAL A 36 -2.82 2.42 -16.89
N ARG A 37 -3.46 3.20 -17.73
CA ARG A 37 -2.79 3.92 -18.82
C ARG A 37 -1.78 4.93 -18.27
N ALA A 38 -2.15 5.69 -17.24
CA ALA A 38 -1.25 6.62 -16.59
C ALA A 38 -0.04 5.91 -15.96
N LEU A 39 -0.24 4.74 -15.36
CA LEU A 39 0.83 3.92 -14.82
C LEU A 39 1.77 3.44 -15.92
N GLU A 40 1.25 2.91 -17.02
CA GLU A 40 2.04 2.44 -18.14
C GLU A 40 2.84 3.58 -18.79
N GLU A 41 2.25 4.77 -18.91
CA GLU A 41 2.95 5.97 -19.38
C GLU A 41 4.10 6.36 -18.46
N ARG A 42 3.87 6.28 -17.15
CA ARG A 42 4.89 6.62 -16.16
C ARG A 42 6.06 5.64 -16.17
N VAL A 43 5.78 4.37 -16.36
CA VAL A 43 6.80 3.31 -16.51
C VAL A 43 7.47 3.40 -17.86
N GLY A 44 6.76 3.87 -18.89
CA GLY A 44 7.26 4.05 -20.25
C GLY A 44 7.07 2.83 -21.16
N THR A 45 6.31 1.83 -20.73
CA THR A 45 6.04 0.63 -21.51
C THR A 45 4.74 -0.02 -21.06
N PRO A 46 4.01 -0.72 -21.94
CA PRO A 46 2.85 -1.49 -21.52
C PRO A 46 3.22 -2.59 -20.52
N LEU A 47 2.39 -2.71 -19.49
CA LEU A 47 2.53 -3.74 -18.45
C LEU A 47 1.56 -4.90 -18.66
N PHE A 48 0.47 -4.65 -19.38
CA PHE A 48 -0.60 -5.61 -19.60
C PHE A 48 -0.83 -5.87 -21.07
N ILE A 49 -1.15 -7.12 -21.40
CA ILE A 49 -1.55 -7.54 -22.74
C ILE A 49 -3.08 -7.61 -22.75
N ARG A 50 -3.71 -6.87 -23.68
CA ARG A 50 -5.14 -6.86 -23.90
C ARG A 50 -5.42 -7.50 -25.25
N SER A 51 -5.80 -8.77 -25.25
CA SER A 51 -6.15 -9.49 -26.45
C SER A 51 -7.67 -9.65 -26.57
N LYS A 52 -8.22 -9.38 -27.75
CA LYS A 52 -9.62 -9.70 -28.05
C LYS A 52 -9.84 -11.19 -27.89
N GLY A 53 -10.89 -11.57 -27.12
CA GLY A 53 -11.24 -12.97 -26.90
C GLY A 53 -10.59 -13.63 -25.69
N GLN A 54 -9.64 -12.97 -25.00
CA GLN A 54 -9.13 -13.46 -23.75
C GLN A 54 -9.87 -12.81 -22.57
N ARG A 55 -10.38 -13.65 -21.68
CA ARG A 55 -11.10 -13.17 -20.49
C ARG A 55 -10.17 -12.52 -19.47
N ARG A 56 -8.94 -13.03 -19.36
CA ARG A 56 -7.98 -12.54 -18.37
C ARG A 56 -6.89 -11.70 -19.01
N ILE A 57 -6.60 -10.62 -18.35
CA ILE A 57 -5.46 -9.76 -18.71
C ILE A 57 -4.17 -10.49 -18.35
N GLN A 58 -3.22 -10.49 -19.26
CA GLN A 58 -1.91 -11.08 -19.05
C GLN A 58 -0.86 -9.99 -18.90
N LEU A 59 0.25 -10.33 -18.29
CA LEU A 59 1.37 -9.41 -18.13
C LEU A 59 2.31 -9.49 -19.33
N THR A 60 2.83 -8.33 -19.75
CA THR A 60 3.98 -8.26 -20.65
C THR A 60 5.24 -8.68 -19.89
N ASP A 61 6.38 -8.82 -20.62
CA ASP A 61 7.67 -9.04 -19.95
C ASP A 61 8.00 -7.91 -18.98
N ALA A 62 7.72 -6.66 -19.37
CA ALA A 62 7.85 -5.51 -18.47
C ALA A 62 6.90 -5.61 -17.26
N GLY A 63 5.68 -6.10 -17.46
CA GLY A 63 4.72 -6.35 -16.40
C GLY A 63 5.22 -7.39 -15.40
N GLN A 64 5.87 -8.45 -15.87
CA GLN A 64 6.47 -9.46 -14.99
C GLN A 64 7.60 -8.86 -14.12
N LYS A 65 8.43 -8.03 -14.71
CA LYS A 65 9.48 -7.31 -13.98
C LYS A 65 8.87 -6.33 -12.96
N PHE A 66 7.84 -5.63 -13.37
CA PHE A 66 7.13 -4.70 -12.50
C PHE A 66 6.46 -5.44 -11.33
N LEU A 67 5.93 -6.63 -11.56
CA LEU A 67 5.37 -7.48 -10.51
C LEU A 67 6.39 -7.76 -9.40
N THR A 68 7.61 -8.08 -9.77
CA THR A 68 8.69 -8.29 -8.81
C THR A 68 8.98 -7.03 -7.99
N LEU A 69 9.02 -5.87 -8.65
CA LEU A 69 9.22 -4.58 -7.96
C LEU A 69 8.04 -4.22 -7.07
N ALA A 70 6.82 -4.49 -7.51
CA ALA A 70 5.62 -4.21 -6.73
C ALA A 70 5.57 -5.07 -5.45
N ARG A 71 6.01 -6.33 -5.52
CA ARG A 71 6.14 -7.20 -4.33
C ARG A 71 7.15 -6.65 -3.34
N ARG A 72 8.28 -6.14 -3.81
CA ARG A 72 9.29 -5.50 -2.97
C ARG A 72 8.73 -4.23 -2.31
N TRP A 73 7.98 -3.45 -3.04
CA TRP A 73 7.29 -2.26 -2.51
C TRP A 73 6.34 -2.61 -1.38
N GLN A 74 5.52 -3.63 -1.56
CA GLN A 74 4.59 -4.10 -0.53
C GLN A 74 5.32 -4.59 0.72
N ARG A 75 6.42 -5.31 0.56
CA ARG A 75 7.23 -5.74 1.70
C ARG A 75 7.82 -4.57 2.47
N LEU A 76 8.30 -3.54 1.76
CA LEU A 76 8.81 -2.34 2.40
C LEU A 76 7.73 -1.60 3.18
N LEU A 77 6.53 -1.49 2.63
CA LEU A 77 5.40 -0.91 3.34
C LEU A 77 5.05 -1.71 4.60
N ALA A 78 5.01 -3.03 4.49
CA ALA A 78 4.74 -3.91 5.63
C ALA A 78 5.81 -3.79 6.71
N GLU A 79 7.07 -3.66 6.33
CA GLU A 79 8.18 -3.42 7.27
C GLU A 79 8.03 -2.07 7.99
N THR A 80 7.60 -1.05 7.27
CA THR A 80 7.34 0.27 7.84
C THR A 80 6.20 0.22 8.85
N ASP A 81 5.11 -0.48 8.52
CA ASP A 81 3.99 -0.68 9.44
C ASP A 81 4.42 -1.47 10.69
N ALA A 82 5.24 -2.49 10.51
CA ALA A 82 5.79 -3.28 11.61
C ALA A 82 6.67 -2.44 12.56
N LEU A 83 7.46 -1.52 12.01
CA LEU A 83 8.25 -0.57 12.82
C LEU A 83 7.35 0.34 13.65
N SER A 84 6.29 0.85 13.05
CA SER A 84 5.32 1.69 13.75
C SER A 84 4.64 0.92 14.90
N GLU A 85 4.20 -0.30 14.65
CA GLU A 85 3.61 -1.17 15.68
C GLU A 85 4.59 -1.50 16.79
N LEU A 86 5.85 -1.79 16.46
CA LEU A 86 6.89 -2.08 17.44
C LEU A 86 7.14 -0.87 18.34
N GLU A 87 7.21 0.32 17.76
CA GLU A 87 7.37 1.57 18.51
C GLU A 87 6.20 1.79 19.46
N GLN A 88 4.98 1.57 19.02
CA GLN A 88 3.78 1.64 19.86
C GLN A 88 3.86 0.67 21.04
N ARG A 89 4.27 -0.56 20.81
CA ARG A 89 4.44 -1.56 21.88
C ARG A 89 5.49 -1.15 22.90
N VAL A 90 6.60 -0.59 22.44
CA VAL A 90 7.66 -0.07 23.33
C VAL A 90 7.12 1.04 24.21
N TYR A 91 6.40 2.00 23.65
CA TYR A 91 5.80 3.10 24.42
C TYR A 91 4.75 2.60 25.41
N LEU A 92 3.92 1.65 25.05
CA LEU A 92 2.93 1.06 25.95
C LEU A 92 3.60 0.33 27.13
N ARG A 93 4.70 -0.39 26.88
CA ARG A 93 5.48 -1.04 27.94
C ARG A 93 6.11 -0.03 28.89
N ILE A 94 6.69 1.04 28.36
CA ILE A 94 7.27 2.12 29.14
C ILE A 94 6.20 2.80 29.99
N ALA A 95 5.05 3.12 29.40
CA ALA A 95 3.91 3.71 30.12
C ALA A 95 3.43 2.80 31.25
N ALA A 96 3.28 1.49 31.01
CA ALA A 96 2.90 0.52 32.01
C ALA A 96 3.92 0.41 33.15
N THR A 97 5.21 0.47 32.84
CA THR A 97 6.28 0.46 33.83
C THR A 97 6.27 1.72 34.68
N TYR A 98 6.02 2.87 34.07
CA TYR A 98 6.06 4.18 34.73
C TYR A 98 4.73 4.58 35.40
N THR A 99 3.66 3.83 35.23
CA THR A 99 2.41 4.06 36.00
C THR A 99 2.61 3.89 37.51
N THR A 100 3.66 3.17 37.93
CA THR A 100 4.06 3.05 39.33
C THR A 100 5.00 4.18 39.79
N ASN A 101 5.50 5.02 38.84
CA ASN A 101 6.42 6.12 39.12
C ASN A 101 5.85 7.44 38.61
N GLN A 102 5.22 8.21 39.48
CA GLN A 102 4.47 9.42 39.15
C GLN A 102 5.31 10.54 38.49
N TYR A 103 6.63 10.52 38.63
CA TYR A 103 7.51 11.61 38.14
C TYR A 103 7.82 11.51 36.63
N ILE A 104 7.71 10.34 36.05
CA ILE A 104 8.10 10.12 34.65
C ILE A 104 6.87 10.01 33.75
N LEU A 105 5.71 9.69 34.31
CA LEU A 105 4.47 9.50 33.59
C LEU A 105 4.06 10.66 32.68
N PRO A 106 4.14 11.95 33.09
CA PRO A 106 3.72 13.05 32.20
C PRO A 106 4.55 13.16 30.94
N ALA A 107 5.87 12.99 31.03
CA ALA A 107 6.76 13.08 29.87
C ALA A 107 6.53 11.93 28.89
N VAL A 108 6.38 10.70 29.39
CA VAL A 108 6.07 9.52 28.60
C VAL A 108 4.70 9.66 27.94
N TYR A 109 3.71 10.13 28.68
CA TYR A 109 2.36 10.33 28.18
C TYR A 109 2.29 11.38 27.08
N GLN A 110 2.98 12.51 27.24
CA GLN A 110 3.05 13.55 26.20
C GLN A 110 3.70 13.02 24.93
N ARG A 111 4.76 12.26 25.05
CA ARG A 111 5.45 11.68 23.89
C ARG A 111 4.58 10.64 23.18
N PHE A 112 3.87 9.84 23.94
CA PHE A 112 2.88 8.88 23.42
C PHE A 112 1.80 9.59 22.62
N LEU A 113 1.22 10.65 23.15
CA LEU A 113 0.20 11.45 22.47
C LEU A 113 0.72 12.11 21.21
N SER A 114 1.95 12.63 21.21
CA SER A 114 2.55 13.29 20.03
C SER A 114 2.77 12.32 18.88
N LEU A 115 2.94 11.02 19.15
CA LEU A 115 3.15 9.99 18.14
C LEU A 115 1.85 9.36 17.64
N HIS A 116 0.80 9.37 18.46
CA HIS A 116 -0.45 8.69 18.15
C HIS A 116 -1.59 9.59 17.72
N LEU A 117 -1.56 10.84 18.11
CA LEU A 117 -2.58 11.77 17.64
C LEU A 117 -2.28 12.13 16.18
N PRO A 118 -3.26 11.95 15.27
CA PRO A 118 -3.10 12.48 13.94
C PRO A 118 -2.91 13.99 14.07
N VAL A 119 -1.80 14.47 13.54
CA VAL A 119 -1.56 15.91 13.43
C VAL A 119 -2.52 16.42 12.37
N SER A 120 -3.64 16.89 12.81
CA SER A 120 -4.58 17.55 11.93
C SER A 120 -4.25 19.04 11.85
#